data_d20ab47aabf945ab29aacd3b1ee34213
#
_entry.id   d20ab47aabf945ab29aacd3b1ee34213
#
_cell.length_a   1.000
_cell.length_b   1.000
_cell.length_c   1.000
_cell.angle_alpha   90.00
_cell.angle_beta   90.00
_cell.angle_gamma   90.00
#
_symmetry.space_group_name_H-M   'P 1'
#
loop_
_entity.id
_entity.type
_entity.pdbx_description
1 polymer ?
#
loop_
_entity_poly.entity_id
_entity_poly.type
_entity_poly.pdbx_seq_one_letter_code
_entity_poly.pdbx_strand_id
1 'polypeptide(L)'
;FPYTTLFRSLGLGNMVFTAALTAGVLQLLLIYGMLGITGTYRLAGNALRDLVLLLVCVVLLIVCTNYTWSKGHPASTISRGMGLFLCVLAVAFTVWMLPYFMGKNRKLQRRPDTDFVPAIVFTLVGLALAGLGGVLLMNNTAALTHALNIEQGVLGVAVIGVGLVLPEYVRVARKYWMNTQKPVSMHLTLATGNLGLLLMIGLSAVISPIIVTFAGAYLLLACVVAIIVFGILFYVGGEVGKIKAILFLAGFALVFVLLMKFSLH
;
A
#
# COMPACT_ATOMS: atom_id res chain seq x y z
N PHE A 1 0.95 -25.65 -6.43
CA PHE A 1 0.12 -24.67 -7.15
C PHE A 1 0.81 -24.29 -8.45
N PRO A 2 0.20 -24.51 -9.64
CA PRO A 2 0.81 -24.20 -10.94
C PRO A 2 1.11 -22.69 -11.10
N TYR A 3 0.45 -21.83 -10.32
CA TYR A 3 0.67 -20.38 -10.34
C TYR A 3 2.04 -19.94 -9.81
N THR A 4 2.66 -20.69 -8.91
CA THR A 4 3.98 -20.34 -8.35
C THR A 4 5.11 -20.46 -9.37
N THR A 5 5.00 -21.41 -10.29
CA THR A 5 5.94 -21.56 -11.41
C THR A 5 5.74 -20.47 -12.46
N LEU A 6 4.48 -20.04 -12.68
CA LEU A 6 4.14 -18.93 -13.58
C LEU A 6 4.67 -17.60 -13.04
N PHE A 7 4.53 -17.34 -11.73
CA PHE A 7 5.12 -16.17 -11.07
C PHE A 7 6.65 -16.11 -11.20
N ARG A 8 7.29 -17.27 -11.14
CA ARG A 8 8.75 -17.38 -11.23
C ARG A 8 9.23 -17.16 -12.67
N SER A 9 8.51 -17.70 -13.67
CA SER A 9 8.86 -17.58 -15.07
C SER A 9 8.60 -16.19 -15.66
N LEU A 10 7.67 -15.41 -15.07
CA LEU A 10 7.28 -14.08 -15.55
C LEU A 10 7.99 -12.93 -14.81
N GLY A 11 8.79 -13.20 -13.77
CA GLY A 11 9.50 -12.15 -13.03
C GLY A 11 8.58 -11.16 -12.28
N LEU A 12 7.30 -11.50 -12.07
CA LEU A 12 6.26 -10.60 -11.54
C LEU A 12 6.45 -10.20 -10.06
N GLY A 13 7.46 -10.73 -9.38
CA GLY A 13 7.73 -10.40 -7.97
C GLY A 13 7.97 -8.90 -7.73
N ASN A 14 8.69 -8.24 -8.65
CA ASN A 14 8.94 -6.79 -8.56
C ASN A 14 7.65 -5.97 -8.73
N MET A 15 6.73 -6.41 -9.58
CA MET A 15 5.45 -5.76 -9.78
C MET A 15 4.58 -5.81 -8.52
N VAL A 16 4.51 -6.95 -7.85
CA VAL A 16 3.78 -7.08 -6.58
C VAL A 16 4.42 -6.22 -5.49
N PHE A 17 5.74 -6.19 -5.45
CA PHE A 17 6.49 -5.39 -4.49
C PHE A 17 6.22 -3.89 -4.66
N THR A 18 6.32 -3.39 -5.88
CA THR A 18 6.06 -1.97 -6.18
C THR A 18 4.59 -1.59 -6.02
N ALA A 19 3.66 -2.49 -6.37
CA ALA A 19 2.23 -2.30 -6.12
C ALA A 19 1.91 -2.22 -4.63
N ALA A 20 2.52 -3.10 -3.80
CA ALA A 20 2.34 -3.08 -2.35
C ALA A 20 2.88 -1.78 -1.71
N LEU A 21 4.06 -1.30 -2.16
CA LEU A 21 4.61 -0.02 -1.71
C LEU A 21 3.71 1.15 -2.09
N THR A 22 3.14 1.14 -3.29
CA THR A 22 2.20 2.18 -3.73
C THR A 22 0.93 2.16 -2.89
N ALA A 23 0.32 1.00 -2.72
CA ALA A 23 -0.90 0.86 -1.93
C ALA A 23 -0.67 1.03 -0.42
N GLY A 24 0.54 0.77 0.09
CA GLY A 24 0.88 0.95 1.51
C GLY A 24 1.30 2.38 1.85
N VAL A 25 2.13 3.00 1.02
CA VAL A 25 2.78 4.28 1.33
C VAL A 25 2.32 5.40 0.41
N LEU A 26 2.47 5.24 -0.91
CA LEU A 26 2.18 6.31 -1.85
C LEU A 26 0.69 6.66 -1.92
N GLN A 27 -0.19 5.77 -1.46
CA GLN A 27 -1.61 6.07 -1.25
C GLN A 27 -1.84 7.32 -0.39
N LEU A 28 -0.93 7.62 0.57
CA LEU A 28 -1.04 8.82 1.39
C LEU A 28 -1.02 10.08 0.53
N LEU A 29 -0.05 10.16 -0.39
CA LEU A 29 0.09 11.30 -1.29
C LEU A 29 -1.12 11.41 -2.23
N LEU A 30 -1.58 10.28 -2.77
CA LEU A 30 -2.74 10.25 -3.67
C LEU A 30 -4.03 10.61 -2.94
N ILE A 31 -4.39 9.87 -1.87
CA ILE A 31 -5.69 10.04 -1.19
C ILE A 31 -5.81 11.43 -0.61
N TYR A 32 -4.79 11.87 0.14
CA TYR A 32 -4.84 13.14 0.84
C TYR A 32 -4.57 14.33 -0.08
N GLY A 33 -3.84 14.12 -1.18
CA GLY A 33 -3.71 15.08 -2.25
C GLY A 33 -5.02 15.29 -3.01
N MET A 34 -5.67 14.23 -3.46
CA MET A 34 -6.97 14.33 -4.15
C MET A 34 -8.05 14.93 -3.23
N LEU A 35 -8.09 14.54 -1.95
CA LEU A 35 -9.05 15.07 -0.99
C LEU A 35 -8.83 16.58 -0.75
N GLY A 36 -7.58 17.03 -0.65
CA GLY A 36 -7.26 18.43 -0.39
C GLY A 36 -7.54 19.38 -1.56
N ILE A 37 -7.64 18.87 -2.80
CA ILE A 37 -8.13 19.66 -3.93
C ILE A 37 -9.62 19.97 -3.78
N THR A 38 -10.41 19.03 -3.26
CA THR A 38 -11.87 19.19 -3.09
C THR A 38 -12.24 20.12 -1.93
N GLY A 39 -11.35 20.29 -0.94
CA GLY A 39 -11.58 21.18 0.19
C GLY A 39 -10.51 21.10 1.26
N THR A 40 -10.53 22.06 2.18
CA THR A 40 -9.62 22.06 3.34
C THR A 40 -10.12 21.11 4.41
N TYR A 41 -9.26 20.28 4.97
CA TYR A 41 -9.60 19.33 6.03
C TYR A 41 -8.53 19.29 7.11
N ARG A 42 -8.95 18.90 8.32
CA ARG A 42 -8.05 18.63 9.44
C ARG A 42 -7.85 17.15 9.62
N LEU A 43 -6.63 16.76 9.96
CA LEU A 43 -6.31 15.38 10.29
C LEU A 43 -6.44 15.13 11.80
N ALA A 44 -6.85 13.94 12.19
CA ALA A 44 -7.00 13.58 13.61
C ALA A 44 -5.62 13.46 14.29
N GLY A 45 -5.52 13.88 15.55
CA GLY A 45 -4.24 14.07 16.27
C GLY A 45 -3.34 12.84 16.47
N ASN A 46 -3.82 11.62 16.24
CA ASN A 46 -3.01 10.39 16.38
C ASN A 46 -2.28 9.98 15.09
N ALA A 47 -2.36 10.80 14.04
CA ALA A 47 -1.78 10.51 12.74
C ALA A 47 -0.25 10.33 12.78
N LEU A 48 0.44 11.07 13.64
CA LEU A 48 1.90 10.99 13.76
C LEU A 48 2.37 9.59 14.21
N ARG A 49 1.71 9.00 15.20
CA ARG A 49 2.03 7.64 15.67
C ARG A 49 1.87 6.62 14.55
N ASP A 50 0.80 6.74 13.78
CA ASP A 50 0.51 5.80 12.70
C ASP A 50 1.48 5.98 11.52
N LEU A 51 1.95 7.20 11.27
CA LEU A 51 3.03 7.48 10.31
C LEU A 51 4.38 6.90 10.75
N VAL A 52 4.72 7.00 12.03
CA VAL A 52 5.94 6.39 12.58
C VAL A 52 5.90 4.88 12.41
N LEU A 53 4.76 4.23 12.66
CA LEU A 53 4.59 2.80 12.43
C LEU A 53 4.79 2.43 10.95
N LEU A 54 4.24 3.22 10.03
CA LEU A 54 4.45 3.01 8.60
C LEU A 54 5.93 3.16 8.22
N LEU A 55 6.61 4.17 8.77
CA LEU A 55 8.04 4.37 8.57
C LEU A 55 8.84 3.17 9.07
N VAL A 56 8.53 2.64 10.26
CA VAL A 56 9.17 1.44 10.81
C VAL A 56 8.97 0.24 9.87
N CYS A 57 7.77 0.03 9.32
CA CYS A 57 7.52 -1.04 8.36
C CYS A 57 8.37 -0.90 7.09
N VAL A 58 8.51 0.32 6.54
CA VAL A 58 9.33 0.56 5.34
C VAL A 58 10.82 0.39 5.64
N VAL A 59 11.31 0.89 6.79
CA VAL A 59 12.69 0.68 7.23
C VAL A 59 12.99 -0.80 7.42
N LEU A 60 12.06 -1.56 8.00
CA LEU A 60 12.20 -3.01 8.15
C LEU A 60 12.30 -3.71 6.79
N LEU A 61 11.54 -3.28 5.78
CA LEU A 61 11.68 -3.79 4.41
C LEU A 61 13.06 -3.46 3.81
N ILE A 62 13.59 -2.25 4.05
CA ILE A 62 14.94 -1.88 3.63
C ILE A 62 15.98 -2.79 4.30
N VAL A 63 15.85 -3.07 5.59
CA VAL A 63 16.74 -3.99 6.30
C VAL A 63 16.64 -5.41 5.71
N CYS A 64 15.43 -5.90 5.47
CA CYS A 64 15.22 -7.21 4.84
C CYS A 64 15.85 -7.31 3.45
N THR A 65 15.75 -6.28 2.63
CA THR A 65 16.34 -6.27 1.27
C THR A 65 17.88 -6.19 1.33
N ASN A 66 18.44 -5.38 2.22
CA ASN A 66 19.88 -5.23 2.35
C ASN A 66 20.57 -6.43 3.05
N TYR A 67 19.87 -7.14 3.93
CA TYR A 67 20.42 -8.30 4.62
C TYR A 67 20.84 -9.42 3.67
N THR A 68 20.13 -9.62 2.57
CA THR A 68 20.48 -10.59 1.54
C THR A 68 21.64 -10.14 0.68
N TRP A 69 21.76 -8.84 0.43
CA TRP A 69 22.91 -8.28 -0.31
C TRP A 69 24.24 -8.50 0.44
N SER A 70 24.24 -8.32 1.78
CA SER A 70 25.46 -8.54 2.58
C SER A 70 25.93 -9.99 2.60
N LYS A 71 25.08 -10.97 2.23
CA LYS A 71 25.42 -12.40 2.12
C LYS A 71 25.97 -12.83 0.76
N GLY A 72 26.36 -11.89 -0.11
CA GLY A 72 27.00 -12.18 -1.39
C GLY A 72 26.06 -12.61 -2.51
N HIS A 73 24.75 -12.46 -2.35
CA HIS A 73 23.80 -12.62 -3.45
C HIS A 73 23.84 -11.39 -4.37
N PRO A 74 23.98 -11.56 -5.71
CA PRO A 74 24.14 -10.46 -6.64
C PRO A 74 22.88 -9.55 -6.79
N ALA A 75 21.75 -9.96 -6.24
CA ALA A 75 20.52 -9.19 -6.23
C ALA A 75 19.90 -9.16 -4.82
N SER A 76 19.34 -8.04 -4.41
CA SER A 76 18.58 -7.96 -3.17
C SER A 76 17.30 -8.80 -3.34
N THR A 77 17.17 -9.86 -2.53
CA THR A 77 16.03 -10.77 -2.61
C THR A 77 15.34 -10.86 -1.27
N ILE A 78 14.01 -10.80 -1.25
CA ILE A 78 13.24 -11.15 -0.05
C ILE A 78 13.02 -12.65 -0.07
N SER A 79 13.70 -13.37 0.84
CA SER A 79 13.62 -14.82 0.94
C SER A 79 12.30 -15.29 1.53
N ARG A 80 11.97 -16.59 1.37
CA ARG A 80 10.77 -17.20 1.97
C ARG A 80 10.73 -17.04 3.49
N GLY A 81 11.89 -17.16 4.17
CA GLY A 81 11.97 -16.98 5.63
C GLY A 81 11.63 -15.55 6.06
N MET A 82 12.09 -14.55 5.31
CA MET A 82 11.73 -13.16 5.53
C MET A 82 10.25 -12.92 5.21
N GLY A 83 9.71 -13.56 4.17
CA GLY A 83 8.29 -13.52 3.86
C GLY A 83 7.43 -14.05 5.00
N LEU A 84 7.81 -15.18 5.58
CA LEU A 84 7.14 -15.76 6.77
C LEU A 84 7.21 -14.79 7.96
N PHE A 85 8.36 -14.19 8.21
CA PHE A 85 8.54 -13.20 9.27
C PHE A 85 7.61 -12.00 9.08
N LEU A 86 7.50 -11.47 7.86
CA LEU A 86 6.58 -10.36 7.55
C LEU A 86 5.11 -10.76 7.75
N CYS A 87 4.72 -11.99 7.41
CA CYS A 87 3.37 -12.50 7.68
C CYS A 87 3.07 -12.59 9.18
N VAL A 88 4.02 -13.12 9.97
CA VAL A 88 3.88 -13.18 11.45
C VAL A 88 3.75 -11.77 12.02
N LEU A 89 4.56 -10.83 11.53
CA LEU A 89 4.50 -9.43 11.94
C LEU A 89 3.14 -8.80 11.58
N ALA A 90 2.59 -9.10 10.41
CA ALA A 90 1.26 -8.64 10.00
C ALA A 90 0.16 -9.16 10.93
N VAL A 91 0.23 -10.44 11.31
CA VAL A 91 -0.71 -11.04 12.28
C VAL A 91 -0.56 -10.37 13.65
N ALA A 92 0.67 -10.19 14.14
CA ALA A 92 0.95 -9.52 15.41
C ALA A 92 0.41 -8.07 15.39
N PHE A 93 0.61 -7.35 14.29
CA PHE A 93 0.08 -6.00 14.10
C PHE A 93 -1.45 -5.99 14.12
N THR A 94 -2.10 -6.96 13.48
CA THR A 94 -3.57 -7.10 13.47
C THR A 94 -4.09 -7.34 14.89
N VAL A 95 -3.48 -8.27 15.62
CA VAL A 95 -3.86 -8.58 17.02
C VAL A 95 -3.67 -7.36 17.91
N TRP A 96 -2.57 -6.62 17.74
CA TRP A 96 -2.32 -5.38 18.49
C TRP A 96 -3.33 -4.28 18.19
N MET A 97 -3.81 -4.18 16.94
CA MET A 97 -4.82 -3.22 16.51
C MET A 97 -6.25 -3.60 16.92
N LEU A 98 -6.51 -4.87 17.19
CA LEU A 98 -7.85 -5.39 17.49
C LEU A 98 -8.55 -4.67 18.66
N PRO A 99 -7.92 -4.40 19.81
CA PRO A 99 -8.54 -3.68 20.93
C PRO A 99 -8.96 -2.26 20.56
N TYR A 100 -8.18 -1.61 19.68
CA TYR A 100 -8.49 -0.26 19.22
C TYR A 100 -9.75 -0.23 18.36
N PHE A 101 -9.92 -1.20 17.48
CA PHE A 101 -11.13 -1.34 16.67
C PHE A 101 -12.34 -1.78 17.51
N MET A 102 -12.17 -2.69 18.46
CA MET A 102 -13.23 -3.18 19.33
C MET A 102 -13.66 -2.13 20.36
N GLY A 103 -12.72 -1.39 20.98
CA GLY A 103 -13.02 -0.41 22.03
C GLY A 103 -13.84 0.79 21.54
N LYS A 104 -13.61 1.22 20.31
CA LYS A 104 -14.30 2.38 19.72
C LYS A 104 -15.69 2.03 19.20
N ASN A 105 -15.94 0.77 18.88
CA ASN A 105 -17.21 0.29 18.32
C ASN A 105 -18.21 -0.19 19.39
N ARG A 106 -17.81 -0.30 20.66
CA ARG A 106 -18.76 -0.68 21.73
C ARG A 106 -19.90 0.32 21.93
N LYS A 107 -19.76 1.56 21.43
CA LYS A 107 -20.82 2.58 21.42
C LYS A 107 -21.61 2.66 20.12
N LEU A 108 -21.20 1.92 19.09
CA LEU A 108 -22.00 1.74 17.89
C LEU A 108 -23.06 0.69 18.23
N GLN A 109 -24.30 1.17 18.42
CA GLN A 109 -25.50 0.37 18.54
C GLN A 109 -25.36 -0.96 17.79
N ARG A 110 -25.49 -2.07 18.53
CA ARG A 110 -25.90 -3.35 17.93
C ARG A 110 -27.13 -3.03 17.09
N ARG A 111 -26.95 -2.97 15.77
CA ARG A 111 -28.08 -3.17 14.86
C ARG A 111 -28.41 -4.67 15.00
N PRO A 112 -29.58 -5.01 15.54
CA PRO A 112 -29.92 -6.42 15.80
C PRO A 112 -30.09 -7.27 14.57
N ASP A 113 -30.13 -6.67 13.37
CA ASP A 113 -30.58 -7.33 12.13
C ASP A 113 -29.52 -7.29 11.01
N THR A 114 -28.23 -7.43 11.32
CA THR A 114 -27.28 -7.79 10.26
C THR A 114 -27.36 -9.29 10.06
N ASP A 115 -28.13 -9.71 9.07
CA ASP A 115 -28.14 -11.08 8.59
C ASP A 115 -26.70 -11.51 8.31
N PHE A 116 -26.17 -12.38 9.18
CA PHE A 116 -24.79 -12.84 9.12
C PHE A 116 -24.51 -13.62 7.82
N VAL A 117 -25.52 -14.32 7.32
CA VAL A 117 -25.44 -15.13 6.10
C VAL A 117 -25.14 -14.28 4.86
N PRO A 118 -25.91 -13.21 4.53
CA PRO A 118 -25.59 -12.39 3.36
C PRO A 118 -24.22 -11.71 3.49
N ALA A 119 -23.77 -11.32 4.70
CA ALA A 119 -22.44 -10.74 4.87
C ALA A 119 -21.32 -11.74 4.49
N ILE A 120 -21.45 -13.01 4.88
CA ILE A 120 -20.51 -14.07 4.49
C ILE A 120 -20.54 -14.28 2.97
N VAL A 121 -21.73 -14.42 2.39
CA VAL A 121 -21.90 -14.65 0.96
C VAL A 121 -21.26 -13.50 0.15
N PHE A 122 -21.56 -12.25 0.48
CA PHE A 122 -20.94 -11.10 -0.19
C PHE A 122 -19.42 -11.06 -0.02
N THR A 123 -18.89 -11.45 1.15
CA THR A 123 -17.45 -11.52 1.37
C THR A 123 -16.81 -12.60 0.50
N LEU A 124 -17.40 -13.79 0.43
CA LEU A 124 -16.88 -14.88 -0.40
C LEU A 124 -16.95 -14.55 -1.90
N VAL A 125 -18.07 -13.98 -2.36
CA VAL A 125 -18.21 -13.51 -3.74
C VAL A 125 -17.18 -12.42 -4.06
N GLY A 126 -17.01 -11.44 -3.18
CA GLY A 126 -16.01 -10.38 -3.32
C GLY A 126 -14.59 -10.96 -3.40
N LEU A 127 -14.27 -11.94 -2.57
CA LEU A 127 -12.97 -12.61 -2.58
C LEU A 127 -12.73 -13.40 -3.89
N ALA A 128 -13.75 -14.10 -4.36
CA ALA A 128 -13.68 -14.82 -5.64
C ALA A 128 -13.49 -13.87 -6.83
N LEU A 129 -14.25 -12.76 -6.88
CA LEU A 129 -14.11 -11.73 -7.91
C LEU A 129 -12.74 -11.05 -7.86
N ALA A 130 -12.21 -10.76 -6.67
CA ALA A 130 -10.88 -10.22 -6.50
C ALA A 130 -9.80 -11.18 -6.99
N GLY A 131 -9.96 -12.50 -6.73
CA GLY A 131 -9.07 -13.54 -7.23
C GLY A 131 -9.08 -13.63 -8.76
N LEU A 132 -10.26 -13.66 -9.36
CA LEU A 132 -10.42 -13.67 -10.83
C LEU A 132 -9.85 -12.40 -11.47
N GLY A 133 -10.15 -11.23 -10.90
CA GLY A 133 -9.61 -9.95 -11.35
C GLY A 133 -8.08 -9.92 -11.28
N GLY A 134 -7.50 -10.47 -10.22
CA GLY A 134 -6.06 -10.59 -10.05
C GLY A 134 -5.41 -11.46 -11.14
N VAL A 135 -6.00 -12.61 -11.46
CA VAL A 135 -5.50 -13.50 -12.53
C VAL A 135 -5.57 -12.82 -13.89
N LEU A 136 -6.71 -12.18 -14.22
CA LEU A 136 -6.88 -11.44 -15.48
C LEU A 136 -5.88 -10.28 -15.59
N LEU A 137 -5.67 -9.53 -14.50
CA LEU A 137 -4.73 -8.43 -14.44
C LEU A 137 -3.31 -8.93 -14.70
N MET A 138 -2.91 -10.03 -14.06
CA MET A 138 -1.58 -10.61 -14.23
C MET A 138 -1.30 -11.06 -15.66
N ASN A 139 -2.23 -11.80 -16.26
CA ASN A 139 -2.06 -12.31 -17.62
C ASN A 139 -1.95 -11.16 -18.64
N ASN A 140 -2.74 -10.11 -18.47
CA ASN A 140 -2.69 -8.96 -19.37
C ASN A 140 -1.50 -8.04 -19.09
N THR A 141 -1.04 -7.94 -17.84
CA THR A 141 0.10 -7.08 -17.49
C THR A 141 1.40 -7.60 -18.10
N ALA A 142 1.62 -8.90 -18.15
CA ALA A 142 2.78 -9.49 -18.82
C ALA A 142 2.80 -9.13 -20.32
N ALA A 143 1.65 -9.20 -20.99
CA ALA A 143 1.52 -8.79 -22.38
C ALA A 143 1.75 -7.28 -22.57
N LEU A 144 1.29 -6.47 -21.62
CA LEU A 144 1.43 -5.02 -21.67
C LEU A 144 2.88 -4.56 -21.47
N THR A 145 3.63 -5.21 -20.56
CA THR A 145 5.05 -4.92 -20.36
C THR A 145 5.84 -5.14 -21.64
N HIS A 146 5.58 -6.25 -22.34
CA HIS A 146 6.24 -6.54 -23.62
C HIS A 146 5.81 -5.58 -24.74
N ALA A 147 4.51 -5.26 -24.82
CA ALA A 147 3.97 -4.38 -25.86
C ALA A 147 4.43 -2.91 -25.71
N LEU A 148 4.55 -2.42 -24.48
CA LEU A 148 4.94 -1.04 -24.20
C LEU A 148 6.45 -0.89 -23.91
N ASN A 149 7.19 -1.98 -23.82
CA ASN A 149 8.61 -2.01 -23.44
C ASN A 149 8.88 -1.26 -22.12
N ILE A 150 8.01 -1.47 -21.12
CA ILE A 150 8.07 -0.82 -19.82
C ILE A 150 8.42 -1.87 -18.76
N GLU A 151 9.23 -1.49 -17.77
CA GLU A 151 9.55 -2.37 -16.64
C GLU A 151 8.28 -2.71 -15.82
N GLN A 152 8.18 -3.95 -15.34
CA GLN A 152 7.05 -4.45 -14.57
C GLN A 152 6.79 -3.63 -13.29
N GLY A 153 7.85 -3.07 -12.69
CA GLY A 153 7.75 -2.20 -11.52
C GLY A 153 6.91 -0.96 -11.76
N VAL A 154 7.01 -0.36 -12.95
CA VAL A 154 6.22 0.82 -13.35
C VAL A 154 4.75 0.48 -13.45
N LEU A 155 4.40 -0.66 -14.07
CA LEU A 155 3.01 -1.10 -14.14
C LEU A 155 2.46 -1.47 -12.76
N GLY A 156 3.29 -2.03 -11.88
CA GLY A 156 2.94 -2.26 -10.49
C GLY A 156 2.51 -0.98 -9.77
N VAL A 157 3.20 0.13 -10.00
CA VAL A 157 2.82 1.44 -9.43
C VAL A 157 1.60 2.03 -10.15
N ALA A 158 1.65 2.14 -11.48
CA ALA A 158 0.68 2.92 -12.26
C ALA A 158 -0.70 2.28 -12.31
N VAL A 159 -0.76 0.96 -12.51
CA VAL A 159 -2.03 0.26 -12.74
C VAL A 159 -2.49 -0.42 -11.47
N ILE A 160 -1.67 -1.31 -10.91
CA ILE A 160 -2.10 -2.12 -9.77
C ILE A 160 -2.11 -1.29 -8.49
N GLY A 161 -1.04 -0.55 -8.21
CA GLY A 161 -0.92 0.27 -7.01
C GLY A 161 -2.00 1.34 -6.94
N VAL A 162 -2.18 2.12 -8.01
CA VAL A 162 -3.24 3.14 -8.09
C VAL A 162 -4.63 2.48 -8.03
N GLY A 163 -4.83 1.35 -8.72
CA GLY A 163 -6.08 0.60 -8.67
C GLY A 163 -6.46 0.16 -7.27
N LEU A 164 -5.49 -0.29 -6.46
CA LEU A 164 -5.70 -0.66 -5.06
C LEU A 164 -6.01 0.55 -4.16
N VAL A 165 -5.56 1.74 -4.51
CA VAL A 165 -5.82 2.98 -3.76
C VAL A 165 -7.23 3.53 -4.00
N LEU A 166 -7.82 3.30 -5.18
CA LEU A 166 -9.12 3.86 -5.54
C LEU A 166 -10.25 3.52 -4.57
N PRO A 167 -10.48 2.27 -4.14
CA PRO A 167 -11.53 1.93 -3.18
C PRO A 167 -11.34 2.65 -1.85
N GLU A 168 -10.08 2.78 -1.40
CA GLU A 168 -9.74 3.47 -0.17
C GLU A 168 -10.00 4.97 -0.29
N TYR A 169 -9.65 5.58 -1.43
CA TYR A 169 -9.99 6.97 -1.71
C TYR A 169 -11.49 7.21 -1.66
N VAL A 170 -12.27 6.39 -2.33
CA VAL A 170 -13.76 6.51 -2.33
C VAL A 170 -14.31 6.42 -0.90
N ARG A 171 -13.78 5.50 -0.09
CA ARG A 171 -14.17 5.35 1.32
C ARG A 171 -13.87 6.62 2.14
N VAL A 172 -12.67 7.18 1.99
CA VAL A 172 -12.25 8.39 2.72
C VAL A 172 -13.02 9.61 2.22
N ALA A 173 -13.16 9.78 0.91
CA ALA A 173 -13.85 10.89 0.29
C ALA A 173 -15.34 10.90 0.66
N ARG A 174 -16.02 9.75 0.59
CA ARG A 174 -17.41 9.61 1.02
C ARG A 174 -17.60 10.04 2.47
N LYS A 175 -16.71 9.60 3.36
CA LYS A 175 -16.78 9.96 4.78
C LYS A 175 -16.54 11.45 5.01
N TYR A 176 -15.64 12.06 4.24
CA TYR A 176 -15.37 13.49 4.27
C TYR A 176 -16.57 14.30 3.79
N TRP A 177 -17.17 13.97 2.65
CA TRP A 177 -18.32 14.68 2.10
C TRP A 177 -19.59 14.55 2.95
N MET A 178 -19.76 13.41 3.64
CA MET A 178 -20.90 13.22 4.55
C MET A 178 -20.73 13.94 5.90
N ASN A 179 -19.52 14.27 6.31
CA ASN A 179 -19.20 14.85 7.63
C ASN A 179 -18.09 15.89 7.53
N THR A 180 -18.36 17.01 6.83
CA THR A 180 -17.36 18.06 6.54
C THR A 180 -16.77 18.75 7.78
N GLN A 181 -17.44 18.67 8.94
CA GLN A 181 -16.97 19.29 10.19
C GLN A 181 -16.08 18.37 11.04
N LYS A 182 -15.96 17.08 10.71
CA LYS A 182 -15.16 16.15 11.50
C LYS A 182 -13.76 15.97 10.90
N PRO A 183 -12.71 15.89 11.75
CA PRO A 183 -11.36 15.63 11.26
C PRO A 183 -11.30 14.29 10.53
N VAL A 184 -10.57 14.26 9.42
CA VAL A 184 -10.35 13.05 8.64
C VAL A 184 -9.43 12.10 9.42
N SER A 185 -9.92 10.91 9.70
CA SER A 185 -9.12 9.89 10.40
C SER A 185 -8.20 9.18 9.43
N MET A 186 -6.90 9.36 9.61
CA MET A 186 -5.86 8.62 8.86
C MET A 186 -5.65 7.20 9.42
N HIS A 187 -6.04 6.98 10.67
CA HIS A 187 -5.70 5.75 11.38
C HIS A 187 -6.09 4.48 10.62
N LEU A 188 -7.30 4.43 10.06
CA LEU A 188 -7.75 3.26 9.31
C LEU A 188 -7.00 3.10 7.99
N THR A 189 -6.76 4.20 7.27
CA THR A 189 -6.00 4.19 6.00
C THR A 189 -4.56 3.73 6.22
N LEU A 190 -3.90 4.23 7.26
CA LEU A 190 -2.55 3.82 7.62
C LEU A 190 -2.49 2.38 8.13
N ALA A 191 -3.47 1.96 8.93
CA ALA A 191 -3.54 0.58 9.42
C ALA A 191 -3.76 -0.42 8.28
N THR A 192 -4.67 -0.12 7.34
CA THR A 192 -4.88 -0.96 6.15
C THR A 192 -3.67 -0.94 5.22
N GLY A 193 -2.98 0.20 5.08
CA GLY A 193 -1.75 0.32 4.32
C GLY A 193 -0.61 -0.52 4.90
N ASN A 194 -0.38 -0.44 6.21
CA ASN A 194 0.63 -1.24 6.91
C ASN A 194 0.35 -2.74 6.79
N LEU A 195 -0.89 -3.14 7.04
CA LEU A 195 -1.30 -4.53 6.96
C LEU A 195 -1.16 -5.05 5.52
N GLY A 196 -1.65 -4.28 4.55
CA GLY A 196 -1.54 -4.60 3.13
C GLY A 196 -0.10 -4.76 2.69
N LEU A 197 0.78 -3.82 3.06
CA LEU A 197 2.20 -3.85 2.77
C LEU A 197 2.86 -5.14 3.29
N LEU A 198 2.69 -5.44 4.57
CA LEU A 198 3.30 -6.60 5.22
C LEU A 198 2.75 -7.92 4.67
N LEU A 199 1.42 -8.02 4.49
CA LEU A 199 0.78 -9.24 3.98
C LEU A 199 1.07 -9.46 2.49
N MET A 200 0.96 -8.45 1.64
CA MET A 200 1.17 -8.61 0.21
C MET A 200 2.61 -9.03 -0.08
N ILE A 201 3.59 -8.35 0.52
CA ILE A 201 5.01 -8.69 0.35
C ILE A 201 5.31 -10.02 1.04
N GLY A 202 4.83 -10.23 2.27
CA GLY A 202 5.07 -11.44 3.04
C GLY A 202 4.55 -12.68 2.35
N LEU A 203 3.27 -12.73 1.98
CA LEU A 203 2.65 -13.87 1.30
C LEU A 203 3.31 -14.12 -0.06
N SER A 204 3.57 -13.08 -0.83
CA SER A 204 4.23 -13.22 -2.13
C SER A 204 5.63 -13.80 -1.99
N ALA A 205 6.41 -13.37 -1.00
CA ALA A 205 7.76 -13.88 -0.75
C ALA A 205 7.75 -15.33 -0.22
N VAL A 206 6.75 -15.73 0.56
CA VAL A 206 6.57 -17.14 0.99
C VAL A 206 6.30 -18.04 -0.22
N ILE A 207 5.44 -17.61 -1.13
CA ILE A 207 5.11 -18.36 -2.33
C ILE A 207 6.33 -18.42 -3.28
N SER A 208 6.92 -17.25 -3.59
CA SER A 208 8.09 -17.12 -4.46
C SER A 208 8.99 -15.99 -3.94
N PRO A 209 10.30 -16.23 -3.75
CA PRO A 209 11.24 -15.18 -3.36
C PRO A 209 11.14 -13.99 -4.32
N ILE A 210 11.06 -12.78 -3.77
CA ILE A 210 10.93 -11.56 -4.54
C ILE A 210 12.33 -11.02 -4.84
N ILE A 211 12.66 -10.87 -6.12
CA ILE A 211 13.87 -10.16 -6.54
C ILE A 211 13.52 -8.69 -6.62
N VAL A 212 14.15 -7.89 -5.76
CA VAL A 212 13.96 -6.44 -5.74
C VAL A 212 14.95 -5.83 -6.74
N THR A 213 14.42 -5.26 -7.80
CA THR A 213 15.22 -4.56 -8.82
C THR A 213 15.72 -3.22 -8.28
N PHE A 214 16.62 -2.59 -9.02
CA PHE A 214 17.10 -1.23 -8.70
C PHE A 214 15.94 -0.23 -8.59
N ALA A 215 14.96 -0.32 -9.49
CA ALA A 215 13.75 0.50 -9.43
C ALA A 215 12.93 0.26 -8.15
N GLY A 216 12.81 -0.99 -7.70
CA GLY A 216 12.15 -1.33 -6.43
C GLY A 216 12.89 -0.77 -5.21
N ALA A 217 14.23 -0.84 -5.19
CA ALA A 217 15.05 -0.26 -4.12
C ALA A 217 14.94 1.28 -4.08
N TYR A 218 14.95 1.91 -5.25
CA TYR A 218 14.71 3.34 -5.38
C TYR A 218 13.33 3.74 -4.86
N LEU A 219 12.30 2.97 -5.18
CA LEU A 219 10.93 3.20 -4.70
C LEU A 219 10.84 3.11 -3.17
N LEU A 220 11.57 2.18 -2.53
CA LEU A 220 11.65 2.12 -1.06
C LEU A 220 12.20 3.42 -0.48
N LEU A 221 13.29 3.95 -1.04
CA LEU A 221 13.86 5.21 -0.61
C LEU A 221 12.88 6.38 -0.81
N ALA A 222 12.23 6.41 -1.97
CA ALA A 222 11.20 7.41 -2.27
C ALA A 222 10.02 7.34 -1.27
N CYS A 223 9.63 6.12 -0.83
CA CYS A 223 8.62 5.93 0.20
C CYS A 223 9.03 6.53 1.55
N VAL A 224 10.30 6.35 1.98
CA VAL A 224 10.80 6.97 3.22
C VAL A 224 10.72 8.49 3.13
N VAL A 225 11.20 9.06 2.03
CA VAL A 225 11.14 10.51 1.79
C VAL A 225 9.69 11.00 1.79
N ALA A 226 8.79 10.27 1.11
CA ALA A 226 7.36 10.60 1.06
C ALA A 226 6.72 10.63 2.45
N ILE A 227 7.00 9.65 3.31
CA ILE A 227 6.49 9.60 4.69
C ILE A 227 7.00 10.78 5.50
N ILE A 228 8.30 11.10 5.40
CA ILE A 228 8.93 12.20 6.13
C ILE A 228 8.33 13.54 5.68
N VAL A 229 8.27 13.78 4.37
CA VAL A 229 7.71 15.01 3.80
C VAL A 229 6.24 15.16 4.18
N PHE A 230 5.46 14.08 4.08
CA PHE A 230 4.07 14.08 4.50
C PHE A 230 3.94 14.41 6.00
N GLY A 231 4.77 13.81 6.85
CA GLY A 231 4.80 14.06 8.28
C GLY A 231 5.13 15.51 8.63
N ILE A 232 6.14 16.10 7.98
CA ILE A 232 6.53 17.50 8.18
C ILE A 232 5.40 18.44 7.74
N LEU A 233 4.87 18.25 6.54
CA LEU A 233 3.80 19.09 6.00
C LEU A 233 2.50 18.96 6.83
N PHE A 234 2.29 17.81 7.45
CA PHE A 234 1.20 17.59 8.39
C PHE A 234 1.42 18.36 9.69
N TYR A 235 2.63 18.29 10.27
CA TYR A 235 2.95 18.94 11.54
C TYR A 235 2.90 20.48 11.41
N VAL A 236 3.38 21.03 10.28
CA VAL A 236 3.33 22.45 9.98
C VAL A 236 1.91 22.86 9.58
N GLY A 237 1.07 23.21 10.55
CA GLY A 237 -0.20 23.89 10.34
C GLY A 237 -1.49 23.07 10.48
N GLY A 238 -1.45 21.79 10.87
CA GLY A 238 -2.61 20.98 11.26
C GLY A 238 -3.72 20.79 10.22
N GLU A 239 -3.77 21.65 9.20
CA GLU A 239 -4.76 21.65 8.12
C GLU A 239 -4.10 21.34 6.77
N VAL A 240 -4.78 20.55 5.96
CA VAL A 240 -4.40 20.29 4.58
C VAL A 240 -5.32 21.09 3.66
N GLY A 241 -4.78 22.13 3.09
CA GLY A 241 -5.44 22.94 2.08
C GLY A 241 -4.90 22.63 0.67
N LYS A 242 -5.40 23.37 -0.33
CA LYS A 242 -5.08 23.17 -1.75
C LYS A 242 -3.58 23.14 -2.06
N ILE A 243 -2.78 24.03 -1.44
CA ILE A 243 -1.33 24.10 -1.70
C ILE A 243 -0.64 22.81 -1.28
N LYS A 244 -0.91 22.31 -0.05
CA LYS A 244 -0.35 21.03 0.42
C LYS A 244 -0.84 19.85 -0.41
N ALA A 245 -2.09 19.88 -0.85
CA ALA A 245 -2.66 18.88 -1.74
C ALA A 245 -1.94 18.80 -3.09
N ILE A 246 -1.65 19.95 -3.70
CA ILE A 246 -0.87 20.02 -4.94
C ILE A 246 0.55 19.48 -4.72
N LEU A 247 1.19 19.82 -3.59
CA LEU A 247 2.51 19.29 -3.24
C LEU A 247 2.50 17.76 -3.07
N PHE A 248 1.46 17.18 -2.47
CA PHE A 248 1.32 15.73 -2.35
C PHE A 248 1.19 15.06 -3.70
N LEU A 249 0.34 15.57 -4.58
CA LEU A 249 0.16 15.02 -5.93
C LEU A 249 1.40 15.23 -6.80
N ALA A 250 2.07 16.38 -6.70
CA ALA A 250 3.35 16.62 -7.36
C ALA A 250 4.44 15.66 -6.86
N GLY A 251 4.48 15.39 -5.56
CA GLY A 251 5.37 14.39 -4.96
C GLY A 251 5.12 12.98 -5.51
N PHE A 252 3.85 12.57 -5.61
CA PHE A 252 3.51 11.29 -6.23
C PHE A 252 3.91 11.23 -7.70
N ALA A 253 3.58 12.27 -8.47
CA ALA A 253 3.93 12.37 -9.89
C ALA A 253 5.46 12.35 -10.10
N LEU A 254 6.22 13.05 -9.23
CA LEU A 254 7.67 13.05 -9.26
C LEU A 254 8.25 11.64 -9.05
N VAL A 255 7.77 10.92 -8.03
CA VAL A 255 8.19 9.53 -7.77
C VAL A 255 7.90 8.66 -8.98
N PHE A 256 6.73 8.81 -9.60
CA PHE A 256 6.33 8.06 -10.79
C PHE A 256 7.21 8.37 -12.01
N VAL A 257 7.46 9.66 -12.30
CA VAL A 257 8.32 10.08 -13.42
C VAL A 257 9.76 9.59 -13.24
N LEU A 258 10.30 9.66 -12.02
CA LEU A 258 11.63 9.15 -11.73
C LEU A 258 11.69 7.64 -11.90
N LEU A 259 10.67 6.91 -11.46
CA LEU A 259 10.57 5.46 -11.66
C LEU A 259 10.56 5.10 -13.15
N MET A 260 9.79 5.83 -13.96
CA MET A 260 9.77 5.69 -15.43
C MET A 260 11.15 5.92 -16.03
N LYS A 261 11.83 6.99 -15.62
CA LYS A 261 13.18 7.31 -16.12
C LYS A 261 14.20 6.21 -15.83
N PHE A 262 14.17 5.64 -14.61
CA PHE A 262 15.06 4.54 -14.23
C PHE A 262 14.69 3.18 -14.88
N SER A 263 13.47 3.04 -15.34
CA SER A 263 12.99 1.85 -16.04
C SER A 263 13.40 1.81 -17.51
N LEU A 264 13.75 2.96 -18.10
CA LEU A 264 14.11 3.07 -19.52
C LEU A 264 15.62 2.94 -19.77
N HIS A 265 16.42 2.84 -18.71
CA HIS A 265 17.88 2.59 -18.73
C HIS A 265 18.21 1.22 -18.18
#